data_21f3d9c14da96b9b25e3bd8d8cb008cd
#
_entry.id   21f3d9c14da96b9b25e3bd8d8cb008cd
#
_cell.length_a   1.000
_cell.length_b   1.000
_cell.length_c   1.000
_cell.angle_alpha   90.00
_cell.angle_beta   90.00
_cell.angle_gamma   90.00
#
_symmetry.space_group_name_H-M   'P 1'
#
loop_
_entity.id
_entity.type
_entity.pdbx_description
1 polymer ?
#
loop_
_entity_poly.entity_id
_entity_poly.type
_entity_poly.pdbx_seq_one_letter_code
_entity_poly.pdbx_strand_id
1 'polypeptide(L)'
;DRQKMFVDCIDVILKIWGGEFPYNIDLPGNRYKVTTATQSNLDIGRGHLYKPYQQPRPEIVGTVVAPFSKGVIAMGEKDFHPLSANFLLSKWLPSHWANYSEGKRKAGQTPDPKDWRIARTIFVADDDKVARRYARDDAASPYRFYWKMLHTKMKLGGREGVFKTSREQPDSEITEDYVLDRLVIHGTVDKVVDEILQLREEAGEFGELVYAGMDWLDPALAKRSMELMANEVMPRVNKAIGSAGAQARVAVG
;
A
#
# COMPACT_ATOMS: atom_id res chain seq x y z
N ASP A 1 -2.13 -14.69 18.87
CA ASP A 1 -3.29 -13.93 18.42
C ASP A 1 -2.95 -12.45 18.13
N ARG A 2 -2.02 -12.22 17.18
CA ARG A 2 -1.53 -10.88 16.82
C ARG A 2 -2.64 -10.01 16.21
N GLN A 3 -3.54 -10.62 15.43
CA GLN A 3 -4.61 -9.89 14.76
C GLN A 3 -5.61 -9.32 15.77
N LYS A 4 -6.00 -10.12 16.76
CA LYS A 4 -6.87 -9.62 17.83
C LYS A 4 -6.20 -8.52 18.64
N MET A 5 -4.91 -8.68 18.99
CA MET A 5 -4.16 -7.64 19.69
C MET A 5 -4.16 -6.31 18.92
N PHE A 6 -3.95 -6.36 17.60
CA PHE A 6 -3.95 -5.17 16.76
C PHE A 6 -5.32 -4.48 16.79
N VAL A 7 -6.41 -5.23 16.59
CA VAL A 7 -7.77 -4.68 16.62
C VAL A 7 -8.08 -4.08 17.99
N ASP A 8 -7.80 -4.81 19.08
CA ASP A 8 -8.02 -4.33 20.44
C ASP A 8 -7.29 -3.00 20.73
N CYS A 9 -6.04 -2.90 20.26
CA CYS A 9 -5.23 -1.69 20.43
C CYS A 9 -5.82 -0.50 19.64
N ILE A 10 -6.15 -0.72 18.37
CA ILE A 10 -6.73 0.32 17.52
C ILE A 10 -8.07 0.82 18.08
N ASP A 11 -8.93 -0.07 18.56
CA ASP A 11 -10.22 0.32 19.12
C ASP A 11 -10.06 1.23 20.35
N VAL A 12 -9.07 0.96 21.20
CA VAL A 12 -8.74 1.83 22.35
C VAL A 12 -8.16 3.17 21.89
N ILE A 13 -7.26 3.19 20.90
CA ILE A 13 -6.68 4.43 20.33
C ILE A 13 -7.79 5.33 19.79
N LEU A 14 -8.73 4.77 19.02
CA LEU A 14 -9.86 5.52 18.47
C LEU A 14 -10.75 6.11 19.57
N LYS A 15 -10.94 5.40 20.68
CA LYS A 15 -11.69 5.92 21.85
C LYS A 15 -10.94 7.06 22.54
N ILE A 16 -9.60 6.99 22.62
CA ILE A 16 -8.78 8.09 23.16
C ILE A 16 -8.90 9.32 22.26
N TRP A 17 -8.79 9.14 20.95
CA TRP A 17 -8.86 10.26 20.00
C TRP A 17 -10.23 10.93 19.97
N GLY A 18 -11.32 10.14 20.04
CA GLY A 18 -12.69 10.65 20.01
C GLY A 18 -13.28 11.01 21.37
N GLY A 19 -12.65 10.61 22.49
CA GLY A 19 -13.16 10.85 23.85
C GLY A 19 -12.59 12.11 24.51
N GLU A 20 -13.00 12.40 25.72
CA GLU A 20 -12.51 13.51 26.54
C GLU A 20 -11.77 13.01 27.78
N PHE A 21 -10.82 13.80 28.25
CA PHE A 21 -10.11 13.57 29.51
C PHE A 21 -11.02 13.86 30.72
N PRO A 22 -10.97 13.09 31.82
CA PRO A 22 -10.16 11.89 32.03
C PRO A 22 -10.70 10.66 31.31
N TYR A 23 -9.79 9.81 30.84
CA TYR A 23 -10.17 8.58 30.15
C TYR A 23 -10.46 7.45 31.12
N ASN A 24 -11.54 6.73 30.87
CA ASN A 24 -11.85 5.45 31.51
C ASN A 24 -12.44 4.52 30.44
N ILE A 25 -11.56 3.83 29.71
CA ILE A 25 -11.90 2.99 28.56
C ILE A 25 -11.77 1.54 28.96
N ASP A 26 -12.93 0.85 29.02
CA ASP A 26 -13.03 -0.59 29.25
C ASP A 26 -14.03 -1.15 28.22
N LEU A 27 -13.52 -1.62 27.08
CA LEU A 27 -14.34 -2.15 26.02
C LEU A 27 -14.62 -3.64 26.23
N PRO A 28 -15.88 -4.11 26.07
CA PRO A 28 -16.23 -5.52 26.26
C PRO A 28 -15.37 -6.44 25.39
N GLY A 29 -14.72 -7.42 26.01
CA GLY A 29 -13.87 -8.41 25.33
C GLY A 29 -12.54 -7.88 24.80
N ASN A 30 -12.23 -6.59 24.99
CA ASN A 30 -10.95 -5.99 24.65
C ASN A 30 -9.88 -6.37 25.70
N ARG A 31 -8.66 -6.61 25.23
CA ARG A 31 -7.51 -6.93 26.07
C ARG A 31 -7.02 -5.74 26.89
N TYR A 32 -7.15 -4.53 26.33
CA TYR A 32 -6.56 -3.32 26.88
C TYR A 32 -7.62 -2.47 27.57
N LYS A 33 -7.26 -1.98 28.75
CA LYS A 33 -8.02 -0.99 29.51
C LYS A 33 -7.16 0.25 29.71
N VAL A 34 -7.76 1.41 29.63
CA VAL A 34 -7.06 2.69 29.88
C VAL A 34 -7.83 3.48 30.91
N THR A 35 -7.17 3.84 32.00
CA THR A 35 -7.69 4.79 32.97
C THR A 35 -6.63 5.84 33.31
N THR A 36 -7.03 7.11 33.32
CA THR A 36 -6.18 8.22 33.77
C THR A 36 -6.74 8.89 35.04
N ALA A 37 -7.91 8.45 35.52
CA ALA A 37 -8.64 9.09 36.60
C ALA A 37 -7.88 9.16 37.93
N THR A 38 -7.07 8.12 38.23
CA THR A 38 -6.35 8.02 39.51
C THR A 38 -4.90 8.54 39.49
N GLN A 39 -4.36 8.79 38.30
CA GLN A 39 -2.96 9.18 38.13
C GLN A 39 -2.79 10.51 37.37
N SER A 40 -3.87 11.22 37.15
CA SER A 40 -3.87 12.47 36.42
C SER A 40 -3.69 13.67 37.35
N ASN A 41 -2.93 14.65 36.89
CA ASN A 41 -2.86 15.98 37.45
C ASN A 41 -2.70 16.99 36.30
N LEU A 42 -3.78 17.69 35.98
CA LEU A 42 -3.83 18.59 34.82
C LEU A 42 -2.94 19.82 35.02
N ASP A 43 -2.71 20.27 36.26
CA ASP A 43 -1.90 21.42 36.55
C ASP A 43 -0.43 21.23 36.10
N ILE A 44 0.02 19.98 36.07
CA ILE A 44 1.35 19.61 35.60
C ILE A 44 1.32 18.76 34.31
N GLY A 45 0.20 18.72 33.64
CA GLY A 45 0.02 17.98 32.38
C GLY A 45 0.10 16.44 32.49
N ARG A 46 0.09 15.88 33.70
CA ARG A 46 0.21 14.45 33.92
C ARG A 46 -1.08 13.71 33.55
N GLY A 47 -0.97 12.73 32.69
CA GLY A 47 -2.10 11.90 32.23
C GLY A 47 -2.88 12.50 31.05
N HIS A 48 -2.53 13.71 30.62
CA HIS A 48 -3.13 14.32 29.45
C HIS A 48 -2.57 13.69 28.17
N LEU A 49 -3.48 13.27 27.27
CA LEU A 49 -3.15 12.79 25.93
C LEU A 49 -3.59 13.85 24.90
N TYR A 50 -2.64 14.33 24.12
CA TYR A 50 -2.95 15.31 23.08
C TYR A 50 -3.87 14.71 22.02
N LYS A 51 -4.83 15.52 21.57
CA LYS A 51 -5.70 15.15 20.46
C LYS A 51 -4.96 15.30 19.14
N PRO A 52 -5.27 14.47 18.15
CA PRO A 52 -4.83 14.71 16.79
C PRO A 52 -5.29 16.09 16.29
N TYR A 53 -4.44 16.72 15.48
CA TYR A 53 -4.81 17.99 14.83
C TYR A 53 -5.89 17.78 13.77
N GLN A 54 -5.81 16.68 13.04
CA GLN A 54 -6.77 16.33 11.98
C GLN A 54 -8.13 15.92 12.58
N GLN A 55 -9.21 16.37 11.92
CA GLN A 55 -10.58 16.04 12.33
C GLN A 55 -11.26 15.16 11.27
N PRO A 56 -12.02 14.15 11.66
CA PRO A 56 -12.29 13.66 13.04
C PRO A 56 -11.10 12.92 13.66
N ARG A 57 -10.08 12.56 12.87
CA ARG A 57 -8.83 11.88 13.26
C ARG A 57 -7.84 11.87 12.09
N PRO A 58 -6.56 11.53 12.31
CA PRO A 58 -5.65 11.21 11.23
C PRO A 58 -6.16 10.05 10.39
N GLU A 59 -5.82 10.07 9.11
CA GLU A 59 -6.04 8.93 8.24
C GLU A 59 -5.29 7.70 8.78
N ILE A 60 -5.92 6.53 8.70
CA ILE A 60 -5.30 5.27 9.06
C ILE A 60 -5.16 4.43 7.80
N VAL A 61 -3.94 4.11 7.46
CA VAL A 61 -3.61 3.30 6.30
C VAL A 61 -3.11 1.93 6.76
N GLY A 62 -3.65 0.87 6.20
CA GLY A 62 -3.25 -0.50 6.52
C GLY A 62 -2.74 -1.26 5.29
N THR A 63 -1.61 -1.96 5.45
CA THR A 63 -1.02 -2.75 4.37
C THR A 63 -1.78 -4.06 4.15
N VAL A 64 -2.10 -4.35 2.90
CA VAL A 64 -2.77 -5.57 2.46
C VAL A 64 -1.81 -6.38 1.60
N VAL A 65 -1.59 -7.65 1.99
CA VAL A 65 -0.49 -8.47 1.45
C VAL A 65 -0.95 -9.76 0.75
N ALA A 66 -2.21 -10.13 0.85
CA ALA A 66 -2.71 -11.40 0.31
C ALA A 66 -3.90 -11.17 -0.63
N PRO A 67 -3.98 -11.90 -1.76
CA PRO A 67 -5.17 -11.91 -2.59
C PRO A 67 -6.43 -12.24 -1.78
N PHE A 68 -7.55 -11.64 -2.13
CA PHE A 68 -8.86 -11.88 -1.50
C PHE A 68 -8.90 -11.69 0.02
N SER A 69 -8.02 -10.86 0.58
CA SER A 69 -7.93 -10.61 2.02
C SER A 69 -9.25 -10.09 2.60
N LYS A 70 -9.92 -10.91 3.43
CA LYS A 70 -11.17 -10.51 4.11
C LYS A 70 -10.95 -9.41 5.17
N GLY A 71 -9.73 -9.23 5.65
CA GLY A 71 -9.39 -8.13 6.56
C GLY A 71 -9.63 -6.75 5.95
N VAL A 72 -9.63 -6.65 4.63
CA VAL A 72 -9.91 -5.41 3.90
C VAL A 72 -11.37 -4.98 4.05
N ILE A 73 -12.31 -5.92 4.23
CA ILE A 73 -13.71 -5.60 4.52
C ILE A 73 -13.80 -4.82 5.84
N ALA A 74 -13.15 -5.33 6.89
CA ALA A 74 -13.12 -4.64 8.19
C ALA A 74 -12.41 -3.27 8.11
N MET A 75 -11.41 -3.11 7.23
CA MET A 75 -10.81 -1.80 6.95
C MET A 75 -11.85 -0.83 6.37
N GLY A 76 -12.61 -1.27 5.36
CA GLY A 76 -13.68 -0.46 4.77
C GLY A 76 -14.77 -0.07 5.79
N GLU A 77 -15.18 -1.02 6.65
CA GLU A 77 -16.17 -0.75 7.72
C GLU A 77 -15.69 0.31 8.73
N LYS A 78 -14.37 0.37 9.00
CA LYS A 78 -13.74 1.31 9.94
C LYS A 78 -13.21 2.58 9.28
N ASP A 79 -13.40 2.74 7.98
CA ASP A 79 -12.83 3.85 7.20
C ASP A 79 -11.30 3.92 7.35
N PHE A 80 -10.63 2.76 7.21
CA PHE A 80 -9.18 2.63 7.13
C PHE A 80 -8.80 2.35 5.69
N HIS A 81 -7.89 3.12 5.14
CA HIS A 81 -7.55 3.05 3.73
C HIS A 81 -6.57 1.92 3.43
N PRO A 82 -6.82 1.08 2.42
CA PRO A 82 -5.94 -0.03 2.10
C PRO A 82 -4.74 0.42 1.27
N LEU A 83 -3.56 -0.11 1.61
CA LEU A 83 -2.35 -0.05 0.81
C LEU A 83 -2.02 -1.45 0.31
N SER A 84 -2.26 -1.73 -0.96
CA SER A 84 -1.86 -2.98 -1.59
C SER A 84 -0.34 -3.05 -1.71
N ALA A 85 0.27 -4.10 -1.13
CA ALA A 85 1.72 -4.24 -1.05
C ALA A 85 2.38 -4.38 -2.42
N ASN A 86 3.63 -3.94 -2.52
CA ASN A 86 4.42 -3.93 -3.75
C ASN A 86 4.69 -5.31 -4.36
N PHE A 87 4.52 -6.38 -3.59
CA PHE A 87 4.74 -7.76 -4.04
C PHE A 87 3.47 -8.51 -4.46
N LEU A 88 2.31 -7.85 -4.48
CA LEU A 88 1.10 -8.44 -4.99
C LEU A 88 1.03 -8.28 -6.52
N LEU A 89 0.82 -9.39 -7.24
CA LEU A 89 0.62 -9.33 -8.69
C LEU A 89 -0.59 -8.45 -9.04
N SER A 90 -0.48 -7.68 -10.12
CA SER A 90 -1.51 -6.72 -10.54
C SER A 90 -2.88 -7.36 -10.71
N LYS A 91 -2.94 -8.57 -11.28
CA LYS A 91 -4.20 -9.32 -11.45
C LYS A 91 -4.99 -9.58 -10.15
N TRP A 92 -4.35 -9.56 -9.00
CA TRP A 92 -5.01 -9.77 -7.70
C TRP A 92 -5.48 -8.49 -7.02
N LEU A 93 -5.03 -7.33 -7.49
CA LEU A 93 -5.39 -6.02 -6.93
C LEU A 93 -6.90 -5.76 -6.92
N PRO A 94 -7.67 -6.08 -7.97
CA PRO A 94 -9.13 -5.88 -7.95
C PRO A 94 -9.84 -6.56 -6.78
N SER A 95 -9.28 -7.66 -6.25
CA SER A 95 -9.84 -8.35 -5.08
C SER A 95 -9.79 -7.50 -3.80
N HIS A 96 -8.78 -6.63 -3.67
CA HIS A 96 -8.68 -5.69 -2.54
C HIS A 96 -9.73 -4.59 -2.65
N TRP A 97 -9.89 -4.01 -3.84
CA TRP A 97 -10.92 -2.99 -4.08
C TRP A 97 -12.32 -3.52 -3.86
N ALA A 98 -12.62 -4.73 -4.35
CA ALA A 98 -13.91 -5.38 -4.15
C ALA A 98 -14.24 -5.54 -2.66
N ASN A 99 -13.29 -6.06 -1.87
CA ASN A 99 -13.45 -6.25 -0.43
C ASN A 99 -13.55 -4.92 0.34
N TYR A 100 -12.75 -3.92 -0.04
CA TYR A 100 -12.85 -2.58 0.55
C TYR A 100 -14.21 -1.94 0.31
N SER A 101 -14.66 -1.99 -0.94
CA SER A 101 -15.96 -1.47 -1.35
C SER A 101 -17.12 -2.17 -0.63
N GLU A 102 -17.02 -3.48 -0.39
CA GLU A 102 -17.99 -4.22 0.41
C GLU A 102 -18.04 -3.67 1.84
N GLY A 103 -16.88 -3.48 2.48
CA GLY A 103 -16.79 -2.94 3.83
C GLY A 103 -17.39 -1.54 3.95
N LYS A 104 -17.06 -0.64 3.03
CA LYS A 104 -17.63 0.73 2.98
C LYS A 104 -19.16 0.68 2.88
N ARG A 105 -19.70 -0.14 1.97
CA ARG A 105 -21.18 -0.28 1.83
C ARG A 105 -21.84 -0.85 3.07
N LYS A 106 -21.21 -1.83 3.74
CA LYS A 106 -21.71 -2.37 5.02
C LYS A 106 -21.82 -1.30 6.12
N ALA A 107 -20.89 -0.33 6.11
CA ALA A 107 -20.90 0.81 7.01
C ALA A 107 -21.84 1.96 6.55
N GLY A 108 -22.59 1.78 5.46
CA GLY A 108 -23.46 2.82 4.89
C GLY A 108 -22.70 3.94 4.19
N GLN A 109 -21.42 3.70 3.81
CA GLN A 109 -20.57 4.66 3.16
C GLN A 109 -20.38 4.33 1.67
N THR A 110 -20.12 5.36 0.87
CA THR A 110 -19.79 5.20 -0.55
C THR A 110 -18.27 4.94 -0.70
N PRO A 111 -17.86 3.85 -1.39
CA PRO A 111 -16.46 3.65 -1.71
C PRO A 111 -15.93 4.74 -2.65
N ASP A 112 -14.78 5.32 -2.35
CA ASP A 112 -14.06 6.24 -3.24
C ASP A 112 -12.70 5.61 -3.61
N PRO A 113 -12.37 5.44 -4.91
CA PRO A 113 -11.07 4.94 -5.32
C PRO A 113 -9.89 5.73 -4.77
N LYS A 114 -10.08 7.00 -4.42
CA LYS A 114 -9.05 7.85 -3.80
C LYS A 114 -8.52 7.32 -2.47
N ASP A 115 -9.31 6.51 -1.77
CA ASP A 115 -8.92 5.90 -0.51
C ASP A 115 -7.92 4.75 -0.70
N TRP A 116 -7.81 4.20 -1.91
CA TRP A 116 -6.99 3.03 -2.18
C TRP A 116 -5.60 3.40 -2.73
N ARG A 117 -4.58 2.83 -2.11
CA ARG A 117 -3.17 2.97 -2.49
C ARG A 117 -2.62 1.66 -3.01
N ILE A 118 -1.77 1.75 -4.03
CA ILE A 118 -1.02 0.62 -4.57
C ILE A 118 0.46 0.94 -4.50
N ALA A 119 1.25 0.09 -3.83
CA ALA A 119 2.69 0.20 -3.85
C ALA A 119 3.28 -0.56 -5.05
N ARG A 120 4.32 0.02 -5.67
CA ARG A 120 5.13 -0.63 -6.71
C ARG A 120 6.60 -0.28 -6.53
N THR A 121 7.42 -1.29 -6.74
CA THR A 121 8.86 -1.09 -6.87
C THR A 121 9.14 -0.54 -8.27
N ILE A 122 9.73 0.65 -8.34
CA ILE A 122 9.95 1.35 -9.60
C ILE A 122 11.40 1.85 -9.64
N PHE A 123 12.01 1.80 -10.82
CA PHE A 123 13.28 2.44 -11.10
C PHE A 123 13.26 3.07 -12.50
N VAL A 124 13.49 4.38 -12.57
CA VAL A 124 13.51 5.15 -13.81
C VAL A 124 14.93 5.59 -14.11
N ALA A 125 15.36 5.47 -15.35
CA ALA A 125 16.64 6.00 -15.80
C ALA A 125 16.53 6.65 -17.17
N ASP A 126 17.53 7.45 -17.56
CA ASP A 126 17.59 8.09 -18.88
C ASP A 126 17.82 7.06 -20.01
N ASP A 127 18.35 5.88 -19.68
CA ASP A 127 18.67 4.80 -20.62
C ASP A 127 18.10 3.45 -20.13
N ASP A 128 17.43 2.71 -21.01
CA ASP A 128 16.78 1.43 -20.67
C ASP A 128 17.77 0.34 -20.25
N LYS A 129 18.99 0.33 -20.83
CA LYS A 129 20.04 -0.64 -20.46
C LYS A 129 20.56 -0.37 -19.05
N VAL A 130 20.70 0.92 -18.69
CA VAL A 130 21.08 1.34 -17.33
C VAL A 130 20.00 0.92 -16.35
N ALA A 131 18.72 1.23 -16.66
CA ALA A 131 17.60 0.85 -15.84
C ALA A 131 17.52 -0.65 -15.61
N ARG A 132 17.57 -1.42 -16.69
CA ARG A 132 17.53 -2.88 -16.64
C ARG A 132 18.69 -3.48 -15.84
N ARG A 133 19.92 -3.02 -16.11
CA ARG A 133 21.09 -3.50 -15.36
C ARG A 133 20.94 -3.24 -13.87
N TYR A 134 20.61 -2.01 -13.47
CA TYR A 134 20.56 -1.60 -12.07
C TYR A 134 19.38 -2.22 -11.33
N ALA A 135 18.20 -2.29 -11.94
CA ALA A 135 17.00 -2.79 -11.27
C ALA A 135 16.80 -4.31 -11.38
N ARG A 136 17.51 -5.00 -12.29
CA ARG A 136 17.24 -6.40 -12.59
C ARG A 136 18.49 -7.28 -12.77
N ASP A 137 19.39 -6.94 -13.71
CA ASP A 137 20.36 -7.91 -14.23
C ASP A 137 21.64 -8.00 -13.38
N ASP A 138 22.06 -6.91 -12.73
CA ASP A 138 23.26 -6.89 -11.91
C ASP A 138 23.08 -7.73 -10.65
N ALA A 139 23.99 -8.66 -10.39
CA ALA A 139 23.98 -9.48 -9.18
C ALA A 139 24.11 -8.64 -7.89
N ALA A 140 24.74 -7.46 -7.96
CA ALA A 140 24.86 -6.51 -6.87
C ALA A 140 23.64 -5.54 -6.80
N SER A 141 22.64 -5.69 -7.66
CA SER A 141 21.44 -4.84 -7.66
C SER A 141 20.75 -4.84 -6.30
N PRO A 142 20.43 -3.66 -5.71
CA PRO A 142 19.64 -3.58 -4.49
C PRO A 142 18.22 -4.12 -4.69
N TYR A 143 17.68 -4.01 -5.90
CA TYR A 143 16.37 -4.57 -6.28
C TYR A 143 16.41 -6.08 -6.26
N ARG A 144 17.40 -6.70 -6.92
CA ARG A 144 17.59 -8.15 -6.92
C ARG A 144 17.79 -8.69 -5.50
N PHE A 145 18.62 -8.03 -4.70
CA PHE A 145 18.85 -8.40 -3.30
C PHE A 145 17.54 -8.40 -2.48
N TYR A 146 16.77 -7.34 -2.56
CA TYR A 146 15.48 -7.23 -1.85
C TYR A 146 14.51 -8.34 -2.28
N TRP A 147 14.34 -8.53 -3.59
CA TRP A 147 13.38 -9.50 -4.09
C TRP A 147 13.80 -10.94 -3.85
N LYS A 148 15.09 -11.25 -3.92
CA LYS A 148 15.64 -12.54 -3.52
C LYS A 148 15.36 -12.85 -2.04
N MET A 149 15.62 -11.88 -1.15
CA MET A 149 15.30 -12.04 0.28
C MET A 149 13.81 -12.27 0.51
N LEU A 150 12.95 -11.47 -0.12
CA LEU A 150 11.50 -11.57 0.05
C LEU A 150 10.97 -12.89 -0.51
N HIS A 151 11.40 -13.29 -1.70
CA HIS A 151 11.03 -14.58 -2.30
C HIS A 151 11.44 -15.75 -1.40
N THR A 152 12.69 -15.76 -0.94
CA THR A 152 13.19 -16.78 -0.01
C THR A 152 12.35 -16.82 1.28
N LYS A 153 12.03 -15.66 1.87
CA LYS A 153 11.19 -15.56 3.07
C LYS A 153 9.79 -16.12 2.82
N MET A 154 9.17 -15.80 1.69
CA MET A 154 7.85 -16.31 1.34
C MET A 154 7.86 -17.83 1.12
N LYS A 155 8.87 -18.34 0.44
CA LYS A 155 9.07 -19.78 0.22
C LYS A 155 9.25 -20.54 1.53
N LEU A 156 10.14 -20.10 2.40
CA LEU A 156 10.36 -20.70 3.73
C LEU A 156 9.10 -20.64 4.62
N GLY A 157 8.27 -19.62 4.44
CA GLY A 157 7.01 -19.47 5.15
C GLY A 157 5.81 -20.19 4.54
N GLY A 158 6.00 -20.97 3.47
CA GLY A 158 4.92 -21.65 2.74
C GLY A 158 3.93 -20.68 2.08
N ARG A 159 4.39 -19.47 1.72
CA ARG A 159 3.55 -18.39 1.14
C ARG A 159 3.96 -18.00 -0.28
N GLU A 160 4.73 -18.82 -0.95
CA GLU A 160 5.20 -18.58 -2.32
C GLU A 160 4.04 -18.40 -3.32
N GLY A 161 2.87 -18.97 -2.99
CA GLY A 161 1.65 -18.81 -3.77
C GLY A 161 1.20 -17.36 -4.01
N VAL A 162 1.69 -16.38 -3.23
CA VAL A 162 1.40 -14.95 -3.47
C VAL A 162 1.95 -14.46 -4.82
N PHE A 163 3.00 -15.09 -5.33
CA PHE A 163 3.62 -14.77 -6.62
C PHE A 163 3.01 -15.53 -7.80
N LYS A 164 2.11 -16.48 -7.56
CA LYS A 164 1.48 -17.28 -8.60
C LYS A 164 0.36 -16.53 -9.29
N THR A 165 0.22 -16.77 -10.60
CA THR A 165 -0.92 -16.27 -11.39
C THR A 165 -2.13 -17.17 -11.29
N SER A 166 -1.95 -18.45 -10.93
CA SER A 166 -3.03 -19.40 -10.62
C SER A 166 -2.57 -20.39 -9.54
N ARG A 167 -3.51 -21.15 -8.97
CA ARG A 167 -3.18 -22.20 -8.00
C ARG A 167 -2.42 -23.36 -8.61
N GLU A 168 -2.63 -23.60 -9.91
CA GLU A 168 -2.06 -24.70 -10.68
C GLU A 168 -0.63 -24.39 -11.15
N GLN A 169 -0.20 -23.12 -11.08
CA GLN A 169 1.15 -22.73 -11.49
C GLN A 169 2.19 -23.46 -10.65
N PRO A 170 3.14 -24.22 -11.28
CA PRO A 170 4.17 -24.96 -10.55
C PRO A 170 5.10 -24.01 -9.76
N ASP A 171 5.53 -24.44 -8.55
CA ASP A 171 6.50 -23.68 -7.74
C ASP A 171 7.84 -23.47 -8.48
N SER A 172 8.21 -24.41 -9.35
CA SER A 172 9.45 -24.33 -10.15
C SER A 172 9.49 -23.17 -11.15
N GLU A 173 8.32 -22.62 -11.51
CA GLU A 173 8.24 -21.45 -12.38
C GLU A 173 8.42 -20.13 -11.61
N ILE A 174 8.28 -20.15 -10.30
CA ILE A 174 8.42 -18.96 -9.45
C ILE A 174 9.91 -18.76 -9.15
N THR A 175 10.63 -18.31 -10.16
CA THR A 175 12.05 -17.99 -10.04
C THR A 175 12.27 -16.56 -9.57
N GLU A 176 13.49 -16.22 -9.18
CA GLU A 176 13.86 -14.85 -8.84
C GLU A 176 13.61 -13.89 -10.01
N ASP A 177 14.01 -14.30 -11.23
CA ASP A 177 13.78 -13.50 -12.45
C ASP A 177 12.29 -13.34 -12.76
N TYR A 178 11.49 -14.39 -12.59
CA TYR A 178 10.04 -14.30 -12.72
C TYR A 178 9.43 -13.25 -11.79
N VAL A 179 9.88 -13.21 -10.54
CA VAL A 179 9.40 -12.25 -9.53
C VAL A 179 9.81 -10.82 -9.91
N LEU A 180 11.07 -10.62 -10.32
CA LEU A 180 11.58 -9.33 -10.77
C LEU A 180 10.81 -8.81 -12.00
N ASP A 181 10.62 -9.64 -13.01
CA ASP A 181 9.94 -9.27 -14.26
C ASP A 181 8.48 -8.85 -14.07
N ARG A 182 7.83 -9.27 -12.99
CA ARG A 182 6.42 -9.00 -12.72
C ARG A 182 6.16 -7.92 -11.69
N LEU A 183 7.13 -7.63 -10.84
CA LEU A 183 6.92 -6.78 -9.66
C LEU A 183 7.83 -5.56 -9.61
N VAL A 184 8.80 -5.46 -10.52
CA VAL A 184 9.67 -4.29 -10.65
C VAL A 184 9.41 -3.61 -11.99
N ILE A 185 8.81 -2.44 -11.93
CA ILE A 185 8.68 -1.54 -13.08
C ILE A 185 10.02 -0.84 -13.27
N HIS A 186 10.64 -0.99 -14.43
CA HIS A 186 11.92 -0.32 -14.70
C HIS A 186 12.11 0.03 -16.16
N GLY A 187 12.74 1.17 -16.43
CA GLY A 187 13.02 1.59 -17.81
C GLY A 187 13.24 3.09 -17.95
N THR A 188 13.10 3.55 -19.16
CA THR A 188 13.02 4.98 -19.48
C THR A 188 11.70 5.57 -18.99
N VAL A 189 11.59 6.90 -19.01
CA VAL A 189 10.35 7.61 -18.65
C VAL A 189 9.16 7.09 -19.45
N ASP A 190 9.29 6.93 -20.76
CA ASP A 190 8.19 6.45 -21.62
C ASP A 190 7.71 5.07 -21.20
N LYS A 191 8.62 4.13 -21.04
CA LYS A 191 8.30 2.76 -20.63
C LYS A 191 7.65 2.71 -19.26
N VAL A 192 8.17 3.46 -18.30
CA VAL A 192 7.60 3.48 -16.92
C VAL A 192 6.21 4.11 -16.91
N VAL A 193 5.96 5.14 -17.72
CA VAL A 193 4.61 5.72 -17.89
C VAL A 193 3.65 4.66 -18.42
N ASP A 194 4.03 3.95 -19.49
CA ASP A 194 3.19 2.92 -20.11
C ASP A 194 2.89 1.77 -19.13
N GLU A 195 3.88 1.29 -18.39
CA GLU A 195 3.70 0.22 -17.39
C GLU A 195 2.80 0.66 -16.21
N ILE A 196 2.87 1.92 -15.78
CA ILE A 196 1.98 2.46 -14.75
C ILE A 196 0.53 2.57 -15.26
N LEU A 197 0.35 3.01 -16.51
CA LEU A 197 -0.97 3.07 -17.12
C LEU A 197 -1.56 1.66 -17.31
N GLN A 198 -0.76 0.69 -17.74
CA GLN A 198 -1.17 -0.71 -17.81
C GLN A 198 -1.55 -1.25 -16.42
N LEU A 199 -0.77 -0.96 -15.39
CA LEU A 199 -1.13 -1.33 -14.00
C LEU A 199 -2.50 -0.79 -13.61
N ARG A 200 -2.82 0.45 -14.02
CA ARG A 200 -4.12 1.07 -13.74
C ARG A 200 -5.26 0.39 -14.51
N GLU A 201 -5.04 -0.04 -15.74
CA GLU A 201 -6.02 -0.81 -16.51
C GLU A 201 -6.32 -2.17 -15.84
N GLU A 202 -5.28 -2.87 -15.37
CA GLU A 202 -5.42 -4.16 -14.70
C GLU A 202 -6.04 -4.08 -13.31
N ALA A 203 -5.67 -3.08 -12.53
CA ALA A 203 -6.12 -2.89 -11.16
C ALA A 203 -7.52 -2.24 -11.06
N GLY A 204 -7.85 -1.38 -12.01
CA GLY A 204 -8.93 -0.42 -11.92
C GLY A 204 -8.48 0.91 -11.33
N GLU A 205 -9.43 1.80 -11.02
CA GLU A 205 -9.12 3.10 -10.44
C GLU A 205 -8.60 3.00 -9.01
N PHE A 206 -7.56 3.76 -8.71
CA PHE A 206 -6.99 3.95 -7.37
C PHE A 206 -6.48 5.38 -7.20
N GLY A 207 -6.35 5.85 -5.96
CA GLY A 207 -5.98 7.24 -5.64
C GLY A 207 -4.50 7.52 -5.73
N GLU A 208 -3.67 6.64 -5.20
CA GLU A 208 -2.24 6.90 -5.07
C GLU A 208 -1.39 5.70 -5.48
N LEU A 209 -0.35 5.98 -6.28
CA LEU A 209 0.76 5.05 -6.52
C LEU A 209 1.89 5.35 -5.53
N VAL A 210 2.16 4.41 -4.64
CA VAL A 210 3.28 4.52 -3.70
C VAL A 210 4.55 4.01 -4.38
N TYR A 211 5.44 4.94 -4.70
CA TYR A 211 6.75 4.66 -5.28
C TYR A 211 7.65 4.02 -4.22
N ALA A 212 7.98 2.75 -4.39
CA ALA A 212 8.91 2.03 -3.54
C ALA A 212 10.28 1.94 -4.23
N GLY A 213 11.20 2.81 -3.83
CA GLY A 213 12.61 2.71 -4.18
C GLY A 213 13.33 1.68 -3.30
N MET A 214 14.55 1.32 -3.71
CA MET A 214 15.42 0.43 -2.95
C MET A 214 16.64 1.21 -2.40
N ASP A 215 17.54 0.49 -1.74
CA ASP A 215 18.74 1.08 -1.15
C ASP A 215 19.56 1.90 -2.14
N TRP A 216 20.17 2.95 -1.66
CA TRP A 216 20.95 3.91 -2.43
C TRP A 216 22.40 3.43 -2.57
N LEU A 217 22.63 2.25 -3.15
CA LEU A 217 23.98 1.75 -3.45
C LEU A 217 24.70 2.64 -4.48
N ASP A 218 23.94 3.20 -5.42
CA ASP A 218 24.38 4.29 -6.28
C ASP A 218 23.50 5.52 -6.02
N PRO A 219 23.92 6.43 -5.14
CA PRO A 219 23.13 7.61 -4.78
C PRO A 219 22.80 8.52 -5.98
N ALA A 220 23.66 8.59 -6.99
CA ALA A 220 23.43 9.41 -8.18
C ALA A 220 22.29 8.82 -9.03
N LEU A 221 22.30 7.53 -9.27
CA LEU A 221 21.23 6.84 -10.00
C LEU A 221 19.91 6.86 -9.22
N ALA A 222 19.95 6.63 -7.90
CA ALA A 222 18.76 6.65 -7.06
C ALA A 222 18.12 8.05 -7.06
N LYS A 223 18.90 9.10 -6.87
CA LYS A 223 18.43 10.50 -6.93
C LYS A 223 17.85 10.83 -8.30
N ARG A 224 18.56 10.45 -9.39
CA ARG A 224 18.08 10.68 -10.75
C ARG A 224 16.76 9.98 -11.01
N SER A 225 16.59 8.76 -10.55
CA SER A 225 15.32 8.03 -10.65
C SER A 225 14.16 8.77 -9.96
N MET A 226 14.39 9.32 -8.76
CA MET A 226 13.38 10.13 -8.06
C MET A 226 13.06 11.43 -8.81
N GLU A 227 14.06 12.10 -9.36
CA GLU A 227 13.87 13.33 -10.17
C GLU A 227 13.05 13.04 -11.43
N LEU A 228 13.37 11.97 -12.16
CA LEU A 228 12.62 11.55 -13.34
C LEU A 228 11.18 11.15 -12.99
N MET A 229 11.01 10.43 -11.89
CA MET A 229 9.66 10.06 -11.41
C MET A 229 8.81 11.28 -11.09
N ALA A 230 9.36 12.26 -10.36
CA ALA A 230 8.64 13.44 -9.93
C ALA A 230 8.37 14.44 -11.08
N ASN A 231 9.37 14.67 -11.92
CA ASN A 231 9.31 15.76 -12.91
C ASN A 231 8.79 15.33 -14.28
N GLU A 232 8.88 14.03 -14.62
CA GLU A 232 8.52 13.52 -15.95
C GLU A 232 7.40 12.47 -15.88
N VAL A 233 7.58 11.40 -15.11
CA VAL A 233 6.62 10.28 -15.08
C VAL A 233 5.30 10.69 -14.45
N MET A 234 5.31 11.24 -13.23
CA MET A 234 4.08 11.66 -12.54
C MET A 234 3.23 12.65 -13.35
N PRO A 235 3.79 13.74 -13.91
CA PRO A 235 2.98 14.68 -14.70
C PRO A 235 2.35 14.03 -15.92
N ARG A 236 3.07 13.13 -16.61
CA ARG A 236 2.58 12.45 -17.82
C ARG A 236 1.48 11.44 -17.50
N VAL A 237 1.66 10.63 -16.44
CA VAL A 237 0.62 9.70 -15.96
C VAL A 237 -0.63 10.46 -15.53
N ASN A 238 -0.50 11.53 -14.74
CA ASN A 238 -1.62 12.33 -14.29
C ASN A 238 -2.38 12.99 -15.45
N LYS A 239 -1.66 13.48 -16.47
CA LYS A 239 -2.27 14.03 -17.69
C LYS A 239 -3.05 12.97 -18.46
N ALA A 240 -2.50 11.77 -18.62
CA ALA A 240 -3.17 10.66 -19.32
C ALA A 240 -4.46 10.24 -18.60
N ILE A 241 -4.41 10.11 -17.26
CA ILE A 241 -5.56 9.75 -16.42
C ILE A 241 -6.64 10.86 -16.48
N GLY A 242 -6.26 12.13 -16.38
CA GLY A 242 -7.18 13.26 -16.46
C GLY A 242 -7.88 13.35 -17.81
N SER A 243 -7.17 13.06 -18.91
CA SER A 243 -7.73 13.02 -20.26
C SER A 243 -8.73 11.88 -20.45
N ALA A 244 -8.43 10.68 -19.93
CA ALA A 244 -9.34 9.54 -19.98
C ALA A 244 -10.61 9.79 -19.15
N GLY A 245 -10.49 10.38 -17.97
CA GLY A 245 -11.64 10.75 -17.14
C GLY A 245 -12.54 11.83 -17.77
N ALA A 246 -11.97 12.75 -18.52
CA ALA A 246 -12.74 13.75 -19.27
C ALA A 246 -13.51 13.12 -20.45
N GLN A 247 -12.89 12.18 -21.18
CA GLN A 247 -13.55 11.46 -22.28
C GLN A 247 -14.69 10.56 -21.79
N ALA A 248 -14.51 9.87 -20.66
CA ALA A 248 -15.56 9.03 -20.07
C ALA A 248 -16.79 9.85 -19.63
N ARG A 249 -16.60 11.06 -19.11
CA ARG A 249 -17.71 11.95 -18.72
C ARG A 249 -18.50 12.49 -19.93
N VAL A 250 -17.86 12.70 -21.07
CA VAL A 250 -18.52 13.15 -22.32
C VAL A 250 -19.31 12.00 -22.96
N ALA A 251 -18.88 10.76 -22.80
CA ALA A 251 -19.57 9.58 -23.35
C ALA A 251 -20.83 9.15 -22.57
N VAL A 252 -21.01 9.63 -21.33
CA VAL A 252 -22.15 9.31 -20.45
C VAL A 252 -23.16 10.45 -20.35
N GLY A 253 -22.89 11.62 -20.93
CA GLY A 253 -23.80 12.77 -21.05
C GLY A 253 -24.44 12.81 -22.43
#